data_c7f9a7bad2567098175dc037510494a9
#
_entry.id   c7f9a7bad2567098175dc037510494a9
#
_cell.length_a   1.000
_cell.length_b   1.000
_cell.length_c   1.000
_cell.angle_alpha   90.00
_cell.angle_beta   90.00
_cell.angle_gamma   90.00
#
_symmetry.space_group_name_H-M   'P 1'
#
loop_
_entity.id
_entity.type
_entity.pdbx_description
1 polymer ?
#
loop_
_entity_poly.entity_id
_entity_poly.type
_entity_poly.pdbx_seq_one_letter_code
_entity_poly.pdbx_strand_id
1 'polypeptide(L)'
;MEIIVQDADARSGGVGELNHEIHERHENGRGVRGQELADNDGDLEVVRWFCEADKGQSDALNKGFAKAKGDWFFWLNADDVLLPGALKKILDRINKIDGINWIAGNQLLIDDAGKVLKCSVGNGWHDWLYRHAVPHVNGPSAFFRRELFEKVGGFDTSLHICMDWDLWIRFMKAGAQFHRIDEYMWAMRQWAGSKTQGDSCAADWHGKEVGRMLAKNRFVVTRRGIFKLRLWRLMDGSYLRGWIDTMLMRGRTL
;
A
#
# COMPACT_ATOMS: atom_id res chain seq x y z
N MET A 1 15.92 -8.46 -4.82
CA MET A 1 14.67 -8.07 -4.09
C MET A 1 14.36 -9.16 -3.10
N GLU A 2 13.77 -8.90 -1.98
CA GLU A 2 13.33 -9.90 -1.03
C GLU A 2 11.81 -9.83 -0.94
N ILE A 3 11.14 -10.96 -1.15
CA ILE A 3 9.70 -11.08 -1.02
C ILE A 3 9.40 -11.86 0.26
N ILE A 4 8.63 -11.26 1.15
CA ILE A 4 8.14 -11.94 2.35
C ILE A 4 6.63 -12.08 2.22
N VAL A 5 6.16 -13.31 2.22
CA VAL A 5 4.74 -13.63 2.28
C VAL A 5 4.38 -13.94 3.73
N GLN A 6 3.45 -13.16 4.28
CA GLN A 6 2.90 -13.39 5.60
C GLN A 6 1.44 -13.77 5.46
N ASP A 7 1.10 -14.99 5.81
CA ASP A 7 -0.26 -15.53 5.77
C ASP A 7 -0.76 -15.83 7.19
N ALA A 8 -1.98 -15.41 7.50
CA ALA A 8 -2.60 -15.60 8.80
C ALA A 8 -3.29 -16.97 8.92
N ASP A 9 -3.78 -17.51 7.81
CA ASP A 9 -4.56 -18.75 7.80
C ASP A 9 -4.30 -19.53 6.50
N ALA A 10 -3.58 -20.64 6.63
CA ALA A 10 -3.38 -21.58 5.54
C ALA A 10 -4.69 -22.18 4.97
N ARG A 11 -5.84 -21.92 5.60
CA ARG A 11 -7.15 -22.43 5.19
C ARG A 11 -7.99 -21.46 4.37
N SER A 12 -7.62 -20.16 4.34
CA SER A 12 -8.31 -19.17 3.52
C SER A 12 -7.83 -19.26 2.07
N GLY A 13 -8.31 -20.23 1.32
CA GLY A 13 -7.97 -20.48 -0.08
C GLY A 13 -8.31 -19.30 -0.99
N GLY A 14 -7.36 -18.38 -1.17
CA GLY A 14 -7.55 -17.16 -1.96
C GLY A 14 -6.43 -16.81 -2.94
N VAL A 15 -5.42 -17.63 -3.10
CA VAL A 15 -4.36 -17.38 -4.10
C VAL A 15 -4.22 -18.64 -4.96
N GLY A 16 -4.38 -18.49 -6.28
CA GLY A 16 -4.49 -19.57 -7.24
C GLY A 16 -3.39 -20.66 -7.23
N GLU A 17 -3.27 -21.44 -8.27
CA GLU A 17 -2.53 -22.72 -8.42
C GLU A 17 -1.17 -22.85 -7.70
N LEU A 18 -0.46 -21.73 -7.45
CA LEU A 18 0.78 -21.72 -6.67
C LEU A 18 0.58 -22.20 -5.22
N ASN A 19 -0.63 -22.01 -4.67
CA ASN A 19 -0.95 -22.43 -3.31
C ASN A 19 -1.16 -23.95 -3.19
N HIS A 20 -1.57 -24.63 -4.25
CA HIS A 20 -1.86 -26.06 -4.18
C HIS A 20 -0.61 -26.89 -3.86
N GLU A 21 0.51 -26.59 -4.50
CA GLU A 21 1.78 -27.27 -4.21
C GLU A 21 2.36 -26.91 -2.83
N ILE A 22 2.10 -25.70 -2.36
CA ILE A 22 2.57 -25.25 -1.05
C ILE A 22 1.69 -25.82 0.07
N HIS A 23 0.37 -25.93 -0.13
CA HIS A 23 -0.56 -26.52 0.84
C HIS A 23 -0.31 -27.99 1.13
N GLU A 24 -0.03 -28.81 0.13
CA GLU A 24 0.25 -30.24 0.33
C GLU A 24 1.49 -30.50 1.21
N ARG A 25 2.41 -29.53 1.30
CA ARG A 25 3.61 -29.61 2.15
C ARG A 25 3.40 -29.15 3.60
N HIS A 26 2.30 -28.45 3.90
CA HIS A 26 2.03 -27.85 5.21
C HIS A 26 1.15 -28.69 6.15
N GLU A 27 0.52 -29.75 5.69
CA GLU A 27 -0.32 -30.63 6.55
C GLU A 27 0.46 -31.31 7.71
N ASN A 28 1.78 -31.23 7.72
CA ASN A 28 2.63 -31.84 8.74
C ASN A 28 3.12 -30.90 9.86
N GLY A 29 2.49 -29.76 10.08
CA GLY A 29 2.53 -29.02 11.38
C GLY A 29 3.89 -28.56 11.89
N ARG A 30 4.88 -28.27 11.04
CA ARG A 30 6.19 -27.73 11.47
C ARG A 30 6.45 -26.38 10.81
N GLY A 31 6.73 -25.39 11.65
CA GLY A 31 7.03 -24.02 11.33
C GLY A 31 7.94 -23.83 10.11
N VAL A 32 7.55 -22.85 9.40
CA VAL A 32 8.11 -22.15 8.25
C VAL A 32 9.52 -22.43 7.87
N ARG A 33 9.70 -22.94 6.66
CA ARG A 33 10.98 -22.90 5.94
C ARG A 33 10.88 -21.86 4.82
N GLY A 34 11.81 -20.90 4.81
CA GLY A 34 12.03 -20.07 3.64
C GLY A 34 12.42 -20.97 2.47
N GLN A 35 11.72 -20.85 1.35
CA GLN A 35 12.07 -21.50 0.12
C GLN A 35 12.69 -20.45 -0.81
N GLU A 36 13.92 -20.67 -1.22
CA GLU A 36 14.54 -19.91 -2.30
C GLU A 36 13.99 -20.45 -3.62
N LEU A 37 13.26 -19.61 -4.34
CA LEU A 37 12.82 -19.93 -5.69
C LEU A 37 13.74 -19.19 -6.65
N ALA A 38 14.49 -19.93 -7.48
CA ALA A 38 15.30 -19.40 -8.55
C ALA A 38 14.46 -19.32 -9.83
N ASP A 39 14.41 -18.14 -10.49
CA ASP A 39 13.95 -18.09 -11.85
C ASP A 39 15.10 -18.29 -12.83
N ASN A 40 14.78 -18.55 -14.10
CA ASN A 40 15.75 -18.93 -15.10
C ASN A 40 16.65 -17.79 -15.61
N ASP A 41 16.45 -16.55 -15.14
CA ASP A 41 17.15 -15.35 -15.60
C ASP A 41 18.22 -14.80 -14.64
N GLY A 42 18.48 -15.47 -13.52
CA GLY A 42 19.62 -15.16 -12.63
C GLY A 42 19.46 -13.95 -11.71
N ASP A 43 18.34 -13.28 -11.69
CA ASP A 43 18.02 -12.11 -10.85
C ASP A 43 17.16 -12.44 -9.64
N LEU A 44 17.56 -13.55 -8.92
CA LEU A 44 16.65 -14.00 -7.97
C LEU A 44 16.82 -13.71 -6.62
N GLU A 45 15.81 -13.77 -6.24
CA GLU A 45 15.09 -13.26 -5.15
C GLU A 45 14.65 -14.30 -4.18
N VAL A 46 15.00 -14.09 -2.92
CA VAL A 46 14.60 -14.94 -1.83
C VAL A 46 13.13 -14.67 -1.53
N VAL A 47 12.27 -15.62 -1.91
CA VAL A 47 10.90 -15.64 -1.42
C VAL A 47 10.89 -16.41 -0.11
N ARG A 48 10.49 -15.74 0.97
CA ARG A 48 10.32 -16.37 2.28
C ARG A 48 8.85 -16.34 2.67
N TRP A 49 8.31 -17.50 2.92
CA TRP A 49 6.94 -17.69 3.36
C TRP A 49 6.86 -17.90 4.87
N PHE A 50 5.97 -17.17 5.52
CA PHE A 50 5.71 -17.31 6.94
C PHE A 50 4.19 -17.45 7.16
N CYS A 51 3.81 -18.52 7.88
CA CYS A 51 2.44 -18.75 8.29
C CYS A 51 2.39 -18.73 9.83
N GLU A 52 1.83 -17.68 10.38
CA GLU A 52 1.66 -17.52 11.83
C GLU A 52 0.40 -16.68 12.11
N ALA A 53 -0.30 -17.04 13.18
CA ALA A 53 -1.51 -16.31 13.55
C ALA A 53 -1.25 -14.82 13.74
N ASP A 54 -2.13 -13.98 13.21
CA ASP A 54 -2.09 -12.54 13.39
C ASP A 54 -3.41 -11.97 13.94
N LYS A 55 -3.37 -10.70 14.29
CA LYS A 55 -4.52 -9.93 14.80
C LYS A 55 -5.13 -9.03 13.73
N GLY A 56 -4.87 -9.32 12.47
CA GLY A 56 -5.29 -8.56 11.30
C GLY A 56 -4.12 -7.97 10.52
N GLN A 57 -4.43 -7.33 9.39
CA GLN A 57 -3.46 -6.88 8.38
C GLN A 57 -2.29 -6.06 8.95
N SER A 58 -2.55 -5.14 9.88
CA SER A 58 -1.48 -4.33 10.51
C SER A 58 -0.47 -5.19 11.27
N ASP A 59 -0.94 -6.22 11.99
CA ASP A 59 -0.07 -7.14 12.74
C ASP A 59 0.69 -8.07 11.77
N ALA A 60 0.04 -8.59 10.74
CA ALA A 60 0.67 -9.38 9.69
C ALA A 60 1.80 -8.62 9.00
N LEU A 61 1.55 -7.37 8.60
CA LEU A 61 2.56 -6.51 7.96
C LEU A 61 3.73 -6.20 8.90
N ASN A 62 3.47 -5.89 10.18
CA ASN A 62 4.53 -5.68 11.16
C ASN A 62 5.42 -6.92 11.31
N LYS A 63 4.83 -8.11 11.37
CA LYS A 63 5.58 -9.38 11.43
C LYS A 63 6.40 -9.62 10.16
N GLY A 64 5.82 -9.36 8.99
CA GLY A 64 6.52 -9.48 7.72
C GLY A 64 7.71 -8.52 7.65
N PHE A 65 7.51 -7.25 7.97
CA PHE A 65 8.58 -6.25 7.94
C PHE A 65 9.67 -6.50 8.99
N ALA A 66 9.33 -7.04 10.15
CA ALA A 66 10.33 -7.45 11.15
C ALA A 66 11.27 -8.56 10.65
N LYS A 67 10.83 -9.36 9.68
CA LYS A 67 11.63 -10.44 9.07
C LYS A 67 12.37 -9.99 7.81
N ALA A 68 11.96 -8.87 7.21
CA ALA A 68 12.56 -8.33 6.00
C ALA A 68 13.97 -7.78 6.28
N LYS A 69 14.89 -7.92 5.32
CA LYS A 69 16.28 -7.45 5.41
C LYS A 69 16.58 -6.26 4.50
N GLY A 70 15.69 -5.92 3.57
CA GLY A 70 15.84 -4.82 2.64
C GLY A 70 15.81 -3.45 3.33
N ASP A 71 16.42 -2.42 2.73
CA ASP A 71 16.42 -1.04 3.24
C ASP A 71 15.15 -0.28 2.91
N TRP A 72 14.40 -0.77 1.93
CA TRP A 72 13.13 -0.22 1.50
C TRP A 72 12.02 -1.23 1.67
N PHE A 73 10.89 -0.77 2.19
CA PHE A 73 9.68 -1.54 2.40
C PHE A 73 8.57 -1.08 1.48
N PHE A 74 7.79 -2.02 1.02
CA PHE A 74 6.45 -1.83 0.48
C PHE A 74 5.63 -3.10 0.77
N TRP A 75 4.33 -3.03 0.62
CA TRP A 75 3.50 -4.23 0.65
C TRP A 75 2.57 -4.26 -0.55
N LEU A 76 2.12 -5.43 -0.90
CA LEU A 76 1.11 -5.67 -1.91
C LEU A 76 0.08 -6.61 -1.30
N ASN A 77 -1.20 -6.24 -1.39
CA ASN A 77 -2.26 -7.17 -0.98
C ASN A 77 -2.38 -8.29 -2.02
N ALA A 78 -2.86 -9.46 -1.61
CA ALA A 78 -2.93 -10.63 -2.48
C ALA A 78 -3.87 -10.46 -3.69
N ASP A 79 -4.83 -9.55 -3.59
CA ASP A 79 -5.80 -9.23 -4.65
C ASP A 79 -5.37 -8.04 -5.54
N ASP A 80 -4.30 -7.33 -5.18
CA ASP A 80 -3.79 -6.19 -5.92
C ASP A 80 -2.69 -6.58 -6.92
N VAL A 81 -2.38 -5.69 -7.87
CA VAL A 81 -1.38 -5.93 -8.92
C VAL A 81 -0.33 -4.83 -8.91
N LEU A 82 0.94 -5.21 -8.83
CA LEU A 82 2.05 -4.30 -9.12
C LEU A 82 2.21 -4.19 -10.65
N LEU A 83 2.21 -2.97 -11.18
CA LEU A 83 2.25 -2.79 -12.64
C LEU A 83 3.65 -3.09 -13.21
N PRO A 84 3.74 -3.55 -14.47
CA PRO A 84 5.01 -3.86 -15.11
C PRO A 84 6.00 -2.69 -15.05
N GLY A 85 7.22 -2.97 -14.64
CA GLY A 85 8.29 -1.98 -14.51
C GLY A 85 8.19 -1.04 -13.32
N ALA A 86 7.18 -1.19 -12.44
CA ALA A 86 7.00 -0.33 -11.28
C ALA A 86 8.22 -0.33 -10.35
N LEU A 87 8.75 -1.49 -10.00
CA LEU A 87 9.95 -1.60 -9.15
C LEU A 87 11.15 -0.88 -9.76
N LYS A 88 11.40 -1.10 -11.06
CA LYS A 88 12.49 -0.41 -11.75
C LYS A 88 12.36 1.10 -11.67
N LYS A 89 11.18 1.65 -11.91
CA LYS A 89 10.91 3.09 -11.84
C LYS A 89 11.14 3.64 -10.42
N ILE A 90 10.73 2.91 -9.40
CA ILE A 90 10.98 3.27 -8.00
C ILE A 90 12.48 3.30 -7.72
N LEU A 91 13.22 2.24 -8.08
CA LEU A 91 14.66 2.16 -7.87
C LEU A 91 15.40 3.27 -8.61
N ASP A 92 15.05 3.52 -9.88
CA ASP A 92 15.62 4.62 -10.67
C ASP A 92 15.39 5.99 -10.00
N ARG A 93 14.26 6.18 -9.33
CA ARG A 93 13.96 7.43 -8.64
C ARG A 93 14.73 7.55 -7.32
N ILE A 94 14.77 6.48 -6.54
CA ILE A 94 15.51 6.41 -5.28
C ILE A 94 17.00 6.70 -5.50
N ASN A 95 17.57 6.16 -6.58
CA ASN A 95 18.99 6.32 -6.91
C ASN A 95 19.33 7.72 -7.46
N LYS A 96 18.33 8.49 -7.91
CA LYS A 96 18.54 9.82 -8.50
C LYS A 96 18.35 10.98 -7.54
N ILE A 97 17.69 10.76 -6.42
CA ILE A 97 17.33 11.83 -5.48
C ILE A 97 17.82 11.47 -4.10
N ASP A 98 18.77 12.22 -3.59
CA ASP A 98 19.27 12.05 -2.25
C ASP A 98 18.21 12.40 -1.19
N GLY A 99 18.24 11.70 -0.08
CA GLY A 99 17.37 11.99 1.06
C GLY A 99 15.91 11.53 0.92
N ILE A 100 15.53 10.87 -0.17
CA ILE A 100 14.21 10.24 -0.26
C ILE A 100 14.09 9.16 0.82
N ASN A 101 13.00 9.22 1.57
CA ASN A 101 12.66 8.20 2.56
C ASN A 101 11.22 7.70 2.48
N TRP A 102 10.38 8.33 1.66
CA TRP A 102 8.99 7.96 1.41
C TRP A 102 8.53 8.42 0.01
N ILE A 103 8.07 7.49 -0.82
CA ILE A 103 7.72 7.72 -2.22
C ILE A 103 6.52 6.87 -2.62
N ALA A 104 5.64 7.40 -3.45
CA ALA A 104 4.55 6.63 -4.06
C ALA A 104 4.21 7.12 -5.46
N GLY A 105 3.59 6.23 -6.25
CA GLY A 105 3.06 6.55 -7.58
C GLY A 105 1.54 6.69 -7.60
N ASN A 106 1.01 6.83 -8.81
CA ASN A 106 -0.42 6.82 -9.08
C ASN A 106 -0.96 5.38 -9.04
N GLN A 107 -2.27 5.24 -8.87
CA GLN A 107 -2.92 3.94 -8.83
C GLN A 107 -4.01 3.80 -9.90
N LEU A 108 -4.25 2.58 -10.33
CA LEU A 108 -5.44 2.17 -11.05
C LEU A 108 -6.42 1.51 -10.08
N LEU A 109 -7.70 1.62 -10.40
CA LEU A 109 -8.76 0.84 -9.81
C LEU A 109 -9.25 -0.13 -10.87
N ILE A 110 -9.25 -1.42 -10.58
CA ILE A 110 -9.67 -2.49 -11.51
C ILE A 110 -10.80 -3.31 -10.92
N ASP A 111 -11.60 -3.95 -11.78
CA ASP A 111 -12.59 -4.93 -11.36
C ASP A 111 -11.96 -6.33 -11.11
N ASP A 112 -12.79 -7.31 -10.80
CA ASP A 112 -12.40 -8.71 -10.61
C ASP A 112 -11.79 -9.36 -11.85
N ALA A 113 -12.20 -8.91 -13.04
CA ALA A 113 -11.67 -9.34 -14.33
C ALA A 113 -10.39 -8.59 -14.77
N GLY A 114 -9.87 -7.67 -13.95
CA GLY A 114 -8.69 -6.85 -14.25
C GLY A 114 -8.95 -5.66 -15.17
N LYS A 115 -10.22 -5.30 -15.44
CA LYS A 115 -10.55 -4.13 -16.27
C LYS A 115 -10.43 -2.85 -15.47
N VAL A 116 -9.85 -1.83 -16.07
CA VAL A 116 -9.69 -0.51 -15.45
C VAL A 116 -11.05 0.16 -15.28
N LEU A 117 -11.36 0.49 -14.04
CA LEU A 117 -12.55 1.25 -13.64
C LEU A 117 -12.25 2.74 -13.52
N LYS A 118 -11.08 3.06 -12.94
CA LYS A 118 -10.70 4.44 -12.64
C LYS A 118 -9.18 4.59 -12.52
N CYS A 119 -8.69 5.74 -12.95
CA CYS A 119 -7.31 6.19 -12.75
C CYS A 119 -7.26 7.21 -11.61
N SER A 120 -6.40 7.00 -10.62
CA SER A 120 -6.25 7.88 -9.48
C SER A 120 -4.84 8.46 -9.47
N VAL A 121 -4.77 9.76 -9.68
CA VAL A 121 -3.51 10.53 -9.68
C VAL A 121 -3.31 11.16 -8.32
N GLY A 122 -2.18 10.86 -7.69
CA GLY A 122 -1.75 11.51 -6.45
C GLY A 122 -1.42 12.98 -6.68
N ASN A 123 -1.25 13.72 -5.61
CA ASN A 123 -0.77 15.10 -5.66
C ASN A 123 0.64 15.21 -5.10
N GLY A 124 1.39 16.22 -5.53
CA GLY A 124 2.73 16.49 -5.02
C GLY A 124 2.75 16.92 -3.56
N TRP A 125 3.95 16.97 -2.98
CA TRP A 125 4.14 17.42 -1.60
C TRP A 125 3.82 18.90 -1.44
N HIS A 126 3.13 19.22 -0.34
CA HIS A 126 2.92 20.58 0.09
C HIS A 126 2.75 20.63 1.63
N ASP A 127 3.74 21.11 2.34
CA ASP A 127 3.82 21.11 3.82
C ASP A 127 2.55 21.61 4.50
N TRP A 128 2.01 22.74 4.05
CA TRP A 128 0.82 23.28 4.67
C TRP A 128 -0.40 22.39 4.48
N LEU A 129 -0.56 21.80 3.28
CA LEU A 129 -1.70 20.93 2.99
C LEU A 129 -1.64 19.67 3.85
N TYR A 130 -0.48 19.07 3.97
CA TYR A 130 -0.31 17.84 4.74
C TYR A 130 -0.34 18.03 6.25
N ARG A 131 -0.22 19.25 6.73
CA ARG A 131 -0.51 19.59 8.14
C ARG A 131 -2.00 19.70 8.44
N HIS A 132 -2.87 19.84 7.43
CA HIS A 132 -4.30 20.09 7.57
C HIS A 132 -5.19 19.16 6.76
N ALA A 133 -4.59 18.22 6.03
CA ALA A 133 -5.29 17.20 5.28
C ALA A 133 -4.39 15.96 5.14
N VAL A 134 -4.98 14.76 5.20
CA VAL A 134 -4.23 13.52 5.00
C VAL A 134 -3.78 13.42 3.54
N PRO A 135 -2.53 12.99 3.27
CA PRO A 135 -2.05 12.79 1.90
C PRO A 135 -2.91 11.80 1.14
N HIS A 136 -3.11 12.08 -0.14
CA HIS A 136 -3.75 11.11 -1.04
C HIS A 136 -2.71 10.10 -1.54
N VAL A 137 -2.28 9.26 -0.63
CA VAL A 137 -1.35 8.16 -0.86
C VAL A 137 -2.03 6.88 -0.40
N ASN A 138 -2.19 5.94 -1.30
CA ASN A 138 -2.74 4.64 -0.94
C ASN A 138 -1.62 3.67 -0.57
N GLY A 139 -1.86 2.87 0.44
CA GLY A 139 -0.88 2.03 1.07
C GLY A 139 0.02 1.22 0.13
N PRO A 140 -0.53 0.33 -0.70
CA PRO A 140 0.29 -0.54 -1.55
C PRO A 140 1.07 0.17 -2.66
N SER A 141 0.83 1.47 -2.93
CA SER A 141 1.63 2.25 -3.87
C SER A 141 2.86 2.90 -3.24
N ALA A 142 3.00 2.80 -1.92
CA ALA A 142 4.01 3.52 -1.17
C ALA A 142 5.21 2.64 -0.86
N PHE A 143 6.39 3.20 -1.13
CA PHE A 143 7.67 2.65 -0.74
C PHE A 143 8.31 3.58 0.27
N PHE A 144 8.89 3.03 1.32
CA PHE A 144 9.46 3.81 2.41
C PHE A 144 10.68 3.12 3.01
N ARG A 145 11.58 3.93 3.56
CA ARG A 145 12.78 3.43 4.22
C ARG A 145 12.41 2.64 5.47
N ARG A 146 13.12 1.51 5.69
CA ARG A 146 13.06 0.73 6.93
C ARG A 146 13.24 1.61 8.16
N GLU A 147 14.29 2.43 8.17
CA GLU A 147 14.60 3.34 9.27
C GLU A 147 13.44 4.26 9.64
N LEU A 148 12.72 4.78 8.63
CA LEU A 148 11.55 5.63 8.85
C LEU A 148 10.41 4.83 9.51
N PHE A 149 10.15 3.62 9.01
CA PHE A 149 9.12 2.73 9.54
C PHE A 149 9.40 2.33 11.00
N GLU A 150 10.64 1.93 11.29
CA GLU A 150 11.10 1.58 12.64
C GLU A 150 11.05 2.79 13.59
N LYS A 151 11.50 3.95 13.13
CA LYS A 151 11.49 5.21 13.90
C LYS A 151 10.10 5.57 14.39
N VAL A 152 9.05 5.31 13.60
CA VAL A 152 7.67 5.63 13.98
C VAL A 152 6.95 4.46 14.67
N GLY A 153 7.59 3.31 14.83
CA GLY A 153 7.07 2.14 15.56
C GLY A 153 6.12 1.25 14.76
N GLY A 154 6.24 1.24 13.43
CA GLY A 154 5.45 0.35 12.56
C GLY A 154 3.98 0.71 12.44
N PHE A 155 3.15 -0.24 12.00
CA PHE A 155 1.69 -0.08 11.94
C PHE A 155 1.04 -0.18 13.32
N ASP A 156 -0.02 0.60 13.54
CA ASP A 156 -0.87 0.46 14.72
C ASP A 156 -1.84 -0.72 14.53
N THR A 157 -1.62 -1.78 15.30
CA THR A 157 -2.42 -3.02 15.21
C THR A 157 -3.87 -2.87 15.67
N SER A 158 -4.24 -1.74 16.27
CA SER A 158 -5.62 -1.42 16.64
C SER A 158 -6.43 -0.81 15.48
N LEU A 159 -5.78 -0.53 14.34
CA LEU A 159 -6.40 0.05 13.16
C LEU A 159 -6.55 -1.00 12.06
N HIS A 160 -7.74 -1.05 11.45
CA HIS A 160 -8.08 -2.04 10.43
C HIS A 160 -8.29 -1.44 9.03
N ILE A 161 -8.76 -0.19 8.95
CA ILE A 161 -9.08 0.47 7.68
C ILE A 161 -8.10 1.62 7.39
N CYS A 162 -7.81 2.46 8.39
CA CYS A 162 -7.01 3.67 8.20
C CYS A 162 -5.56 3.53 8.71
N MET A 163 -5.03 2.30 8.75
CA MET A 163 -3.68 2.02 9.21
C MET A 163 -2.59 2.72 8.39
N ASP A 164 -2.80 2.85 7.09
CA ASP A 164 -1.91 3.55 6.18
C ASP A 164 -1.94 5.07 6.43
N TRP A 165 -3.11 5.66 6.62
CA TRP A 165 -3.24 7.09 6.94
C TRP A 165 -2.57 7.43 8.27
N ASP A 166 -2.71 6.57 9.28
CA ASP A 166 -2.01 6.71 10.55
C ASP A 166 -0.49 6.70 10.34
N LEU A 167 0.01 5.74 9.56
CA LEU A 167 1.43 5.65 9.25
C LEU A 167 1.94 6.90 8.53
N TRP A 168 1.21 7.40 7.53
CA TRP A 168 1.58 8.61 6.78
C TRP A 168 1.60 9.85 7.67
N ILE A 169 0.66 9.99 8.59
CA ILE A 169 0.65 11.09 9.56
C ILE A 169 1.89 11.01 10.47
N ARG A 170 2.26 9.81 10.91
CA ARG A 170 3.46 9.62 11.75
C ARG A 170 4.75 9.85 10.96
N PHE A 171 4.81 9.48 9.68
CA PHE A 171 5.93 9.83 8.80
C PHE A 171 6.09 11.33 8.65
N MET A 172 5.01 12.07 8.40
CA MET A 172 5.04 13.53 8.32
C MET A 172 5.52 14.16 9.63
N LYS A 173 5.06 13.67 10.77
CA LYS A 173 5.51 14.15 12.09
C LYS A 173 6.97 13.84 12.37
N ALA A 174 7.50 12.76 11.83
CA ALA A 174 8.89 12.40 11.91
C ALA A 174 9.79 13.23 10.97
N GLY A 175 9.19 14.16 10.19
CA GLY A 175 9.88 15.03 9.25
C GLY A 175 10.07 14.45 7.85
N ALA A 176 9.46 13.30 7.55
CA ALA A 176 9.52 12.72 6.21
C ALA A 176 8.69 13.54 5.23
N GLN A 177 9.26 13.75 4.04
CA GLN A 177 8.59 14.38 2.91
C GLN A 177 8.16 13.30 1.92
N PHE A 178 6.92 13.39 1.46
CA PHE A 178 6.39 12.52 0.44
C PHE A 178 6.88 12.93 -0.94
N HIS A 179 7.46 12.00 -1.68
CA HIS A 179 7.84 12.18 -3.07
C HIS A 179 6.88 11.44 -3.99
N ARG A 180 6.29 12.15 -4.96
CA ARG A 180 5.42 11.54 -5.96
C ARG A 180 6.20 11.11 -7.20
N ILE A 181 5.91 9.90 -7.66
CA ILE A 181 6.19 9.48 -9.04
C ILE A 181 4.92 9.69 -9.86
N ASP A 182 5.06 10.38 -11.00
CA ASP A 182 3.93 10.72 -11.85
C ASP A 182 3.58 9.62 -12.86
N GLU A 183 3.57 8.38 -12.39
CA GLU A 183 3.26 7.18 -13.15
C GLU A 183 2.36 6.23 -12.35
N TYR A 184 1.60 5.41 -13.05
CA TYR A 184 0.82 4.35 -12.43
C TYR A 184 1.75 3.21 -12.03
N MET A 185 1.70 2.83 -10.75
CA MET A 185 2.62 1.88 -10.16
C MET A 185 1.94 0.57 -9.74
N TRP A 186 0.65 0.65 -9.40
CA TRP A 186 -0.11 -0.50 -8.94
C TRP A 186 -1.59 -0.35 -9.27
N ALA A 187 -2.31 -1.48 -9.24
CA ALA A 187 -3.74 -1.53 -9.45
C ALA A 187 -4.41 -2.17 -8.24
N MET A 188 -5.37 -1.45 -7.65
CA MET A 188 -6.23 -1.94 -6.58
C MET A 188 -7.43 -2.66 -7.17
N ARG A 189 -7.65 -3.90 -6.76
CA ARG A 189 -8.81 -4.67 -7.20
C ARG A 189 -10.02 -4.38 -6.33
N GLN A 190 -11.14 -4.05 -7.00
CA GLN A 190 -12.45 -3.91 -6.38
C GLN A 190 -13.30 -5.15 -6.65
N TRP A 191 -13.74 -5.81 -5.60
CA TRP A 191 -14.66 -6.94 -5.65
C TRP A 191 -15.57 -6.93 -4.42
N ALA A 192 -16.69 -7.68 -4.47
CA ALA A 192 -17.73 -7.60 -3.44
C ALA A 192 -17.26 -7.92 -2.01
N GLY A 193 -16.19 -8.73 -1.84
CA GLY A 193 -15.61 -9.06 -0.54
C GLY A 193 -14.47 -8.15 -0.08
N SER A 194 -14.10 -7.11 -0.86
CA SER A 194 -13.02 -6.21 -0.47
C SER A 194 -13.40 -5.37 0.75
N LYS A 195 -12.43 -5.08 1.63
CA LYS A 195 -12.64 -4.27 2.84
C LYS A 195 -13.19 -2.86 2.57
N THR A 196 -12.95 -2.35 1.37
CA THR A 196 -13.39 -1.01 0.96
C THR A 196 -14.76 -1.01 0.30
N GLN A 197 -15.33 -2.20 0.05
CA GLN A 197 -16.68 -2.38 -0.50
C GLN A 197 -17.40 -3.44 0.34
N GLY A 198 -18.62 -3.20 0.71
CA GLY A 198 -19.45 -4.13 1.47
C GLY A 198 -19.92 -3.56 2.80
N ASP A 199 -20.76 -4.33 3.50
CA ASP A 199 -21.37 -3.94 4.79
C ASP A 199 -20.33 -3.73 5.91
N SER A 200 -19.14 -4.32 5.79
CA SER A 200 -18.02 -4.07 6.71
C SER A 200 -17.46 -2.65 6.61
N CYS A 201 -17.70 -1.96 5.50
CA CYS A 201 -17.42 -0.54 5.32
C CYS A 201 -18.60 0.32 5.75
N ALA A 202 -19.38 -0.14 6.76
CA ALA A 202 -20.43 0.68 7.31
C ALA A 202 -19.83 2.05 7.65
N ALA A 203 -20.35 3.10 7.01
CA ALA A 203 -19.82 4.46 7.08
C ALA A 203 -19.59 4.94 8.52
N ASP A 204 -20.35 4.39 9.45
CA ASP A 204 -20.29 4.68 10.88
C ASP A 204 -19.01 4.10 11.55
N TRP A 205 -18.59 2.90 11.18
CA TRP A 205 -17.38 2.29 11.74
C TRP A 205 -16.11 2.91 11.19
N HIS A 206 -16.07 3.17 9.89
CA HIS A 206 -14.98 3.89 9.23
C HIS A 206 -14.80 5.29 9.84
N GLY A 207 -15.90 6.02 10.02
CA GLY A 207 -15.87 7.35 10.66
C GLY A 207 -15.34 7.32 12.09
N LYS A 208 -15.72 6.31 12.90
CA LYS A 208 -15.25 6.14 14.26
C LYS A 208 -13.76 5.79 14.33
N GLU A 209 -13.27 4.91 13.47
CA GLU A 209 -11.85 4.55 13.43
C GLU A 209 -10.98 5.73 12.99
N VAL A 210 -11.37 6.43 11.93
CA VAL A 210 -10.68 7.64 11.47
C VAL A 210 -10.67 8.70 12.56
N GLY A 211 -11.79 8.94 13.24
CA GLY A 211 -11.87 9.89 14.35
C GLY A 211 -10.89 9.56 15.49
N ARG A 212 -10.81 8.29 15.90
CA ARG A 212 -9.88 7.81 16.93
C ARG A 212 -8.42 7.99 16.47
N MET A 213 -8.11 7.62 15.26
CA MET A 213 -6.78 7.74 14.66
C MET A 213 -6.33 9.20 14.60
N LEU A 214 -7.18 10.11 14.16
CA LEU A 214 -6.88 11.54 14.10
C LEU A 214 -6.66 12.12 15.52
N ALA A 215 -7.52 11.77 16.48
CA ALA A 215 -7.39 12.20 17.87
C ALA A 215 -6.09 11.69 18.52
N LYS A 216 -5.77 10.39 18.36
CA LYS A 216 -4.51 9.79 18.83
C LYS A 216 -3.30 10.52 18.26
N ASN A 217 -3.35 10.84 16.99
CA ASN A 217 -2.27 11.56 16.32
C ASN A 217 -2.28 13.07 16.62
N ARG A 218 -3.24 13.61 17.36
CA ARG A 218 -3.43 15.08 17.52
C ARG A 218 -3.39 15.79 16.16
N PHE A 219 -4.02 15.18 15.16
CA PHE A 219 -4.04 15.67 13.78
C PHE A 219 -5.43 16.21 13.46
N VAL A 220 -5.50 17.46 13.04
CA VAL A 220 -6.78 18.12 12.78
C VAL A 220 -6.96 18.34 11.29
N VAL A 221 -7.89 17.59 10.71
CA VAL A 221 -8.35 17.84 9.34
C VAL A 221 -9.32 19.03 9.35
N THR A 222 -8.96 20.12 8.69
CA THR A 222 -9.80 21.32 8.65
C THR A 222 -10.57 21.43 7.34
N ARG A 223 -11.76 22.02 7.37
CA ARG A 223 -12.52 22.33 6.14
C ARG A 223 -11.71 23.18 5.16
N ARG A 224 -10.92 24.13 5.68
CA ARG A 224 -9.98 24.93 4.89
C ARG A 224 -8.89 24.07 4.26
N GLY A 225 -8.35 23.10 4.99
CA GLY A 225 -7.36 22.15 4.48
C GLY A 225 -7.91 21.32 3.34
N ILE A 226 -9.10 20.73 3.52
CA ILE A 226 -9.78 19.97 2.46
C ILE A 226 -10.06 20.84 1.23
N PHE A 227 -10.56 22.06 1.41
CA PHE A 227 -10.83 23.00 0.31
C PHE A 227 -9.55 23.33 -0.45
N LYS A 228 -8.48 23.71 0.25
CA LYS A 228 -7.18 24.01 -0.37
C LYS A 228 -6.56 22.80 -1.06
N LEU A 229 -6.69 21.60 -0.49
CA LEU A 229 -6.24 20.37 -1.15
C LEU A 229 -6.99 20.12 -2.47
N ARG A 230 -8.30 20.33 -2.48
CA ARG A 230 -9.10 20.21 -3.72
C ARG A 230 -8.70 21.26 -4.76
N LEU A 231 -8.51 22.51 -4.32
CA LEU A 231 -8.04 23.58 -5.21
C LEU A 231 -6.64 23.29 -5.74
N TRP A 232 -5.73 22.83 -4.90
CA TRP A 232 -4.39 22.43 -5.32
C TRP A 232 -4.43 21.32 -6.37
N ARG A 233 -5.25 20.28 -6.17
CA ARG A 233 -5.42 19.19 -7.13
C ARG A 233 -6.06 19.64 -8.46
N LEU A 234 -6.82 20.71 -8.45
CA LEU A 234 -7.28 21.34 -9.69
C LEU A 234 -6.13 22.10 -10.39
N MET A 235 -5.32 22.83 -9.62
CA MET A 235 -4.23 23.65 -10.15
C MET A 235 -3.05 22.82 -10.65
N ASP A 236 -2.69 21.72 -9.95
CA ASP A 236 -1.63 20.81 -10.37
C ASP A 236 -2.07 19.83 -11.48
N GLY A 237 -3.32 19.93 -11.91
CA GLY A 237 -3.89 19.12 -12.97
C GLY A 237 -4.18 17.66 -12.60
N SER A 238 -3.95 17.22 -11.36
CA SER A 238 -4.12 15.83 -10.97
C SER A 238 -5.56 15.32 -11.13
N TYR A 239 -6.57 16.17 -10.89
CA TYR A 239 -7.96 15.81 -11.15
C TYR A 239 -8.25 15.66 -12.64
N LEU A 240 -7.82 16.64 -13.45
CA LEU A 240 -8.07 16.63 -14.90
C LEU A 240 -7.36 15.44 -15.54
N ARG A 241 -6.12 15.21 -15.20
CA ARG A 241 -5.35 14.06 -15.67
C ARG A 241 -6.01 12.73 -15.28
N GLY A 242 -6.35 12.53 -14.01
CA GLY A 242 -7.02 11.31 -13.57
C GLY A 242 -8.36 11.07 -14.27
N TRP A 243 -9.08 12.13 -14.61
CA TRP A 243 -10.32 12.06 -15.40
C TRP A 243 -10.04 11.67 -16.86
N ILE A 244 -9.10 12.33 -17.52
CA ILE A 244 -8.68 12.02 -18.90
C ILE A 244 -8.18 10.58 -18.99
N ASP A 245 -7.23 10.20 -18.13
CA ASP A 245 -6.67 8.84 -18.10
C ASP A 245 -7.77 7.79 -17.86
N THR A 246 -8.74 8.09 -17.00
CA THR A 246 -9.89 7.21 -16.78
C THR A 246 -10.72 7.05 -18.06
N MET A 247 -10.99 8.12 -18.78
CA MET A 247 -11.73 8.01 -20.05
C MET A 247 -10.98 7.20 -21.10
N LEU A 248 -9.66 7.33 -21.15
CA LEU A 248 -8.82 6.63 -22.12
C LEU A 248 -8.57 5.16 -21.77
N MET A 249 -8.51 4.83 -20.48
CA MET A 249 -8.13 3.49 -20.01
C MET A 249 -9.30 2.64 -19.54
N ARG A 250 -10.47 3.25 -19.28
CA ARG A 250 -11.65 2.54 -18.75
C ARG A 250 -12.05 1.36 -19.64
N GLY A 251 -12.24 0.21 -19.02
CA GLY A 251 -12.60 -1.03 -19.70
C GLY A 251 -11.46 -1.77 -20.39
N ARG A 252 -10.23 -1.21 -20.41
CA ARG A 252 -9.04 -1.96 -20.85
C ARG A 252 -8.66 -2.96 -19.76
N THR A 253 -8.25 -4.15 -20.18
CA THR A 253 -7.70 -5.17 -19.27
C THR A 253 -6.20 -4.95 -19.09
N LEU A 254 -5.70 -5.13 -17.87
CA LEU A 254 -4.27 -5.09 -17.53
C LEU A 254 -3.58 -6.35 -18.01
#